data_bef056103e246e84e40f6994127ac32e
#
_entry.id   bef056103e246e84e40f6994127ac32e
#
_cell.length_a   1.000
_cell.length_b   1.000
_cell.length_c   1.000
_cell.angle_alpha   90.00
_cell.angle_beta   90.00
_cell.angle_gamma   90.00
#
_symmetry.space_group_name_H-M   'P 1'
#
loop_
_entity.id
_entity.type
_entity.pdbx_description
1 polymer ?
#
loop_
_entity_poly.entity_id
_entity_poly.type
_entity_poly.pdbx_seq_one_letter_code
_entity_poly.pdbx_strand_id
1 'polypeptide(L)'
;MPSQAKPYIAFVIACGGILVLLAARCWSSANLRQFVIYLCLVAFASALKVRIPRMEGTISPNFVFLLLGIMALPYSQVVAVSVAAALVQSLWASTKRPRFVQVAFSAATVILSSSLAYEFSHLILAESGTESLLVRVILGGSIYFPLNSALVSIVIGLVEGQPLKQVCRRCYAWVFPYFMVGIAFAGLVSGVYAPSAVWKGALVLLPTMVLTHVYFLNRAARPTPAMMVPSSAEEECPAEVSS
;
A
#
# COMPACT_ATOMS: atom_id res chain seq x y z
N MET A 1 17.09 -10.47 14.61
CA MET A 1 17.16 -10.04 13.20
C MET A 1 18.45 -10.58 12.61
N PRO A 2 18.41 -11.23 11.44
CA PRO A 2 19.61 -11.69 10.73
C PRO A 2 20.59 -10.52 10.46
N SER A 3 21.88 -10.82 10.49
CA SER A 3 22.93 -9.79 10.31
C SER A 3 22.81 -9.03 8.98
N GLN A 4 22.39 -9.71 7.92
CA GLN A 4 22.24 -9.15 6.57
C GLN A 4 21.03 -8.19 6.41
N ALA A 5 19.97 -8.33 7.20
CA ALA A 5 18.82 -7.45 7.13
C ALA A 5 19.06 -6.05 7.74
N LYS A 6 19.96 -5.96 8.72
CA LYS A 6 20.25 -4.69 9.42
C LYS A 6 20.80 -3.60 8.50
N PRO A 7 21.86 -3.83 7.69
CA PRO A 7 22.41 -2.79 6.82
C PRO A 7 21.42 -2.37 5.74
N TYR A 8 20.63 -3.29 5.19
CA TYR A 8 19.60 -2.96 4.21
C TYR A 8 18.52 -2.05 4.81
N ILE A 9 18.00 -2.40 5.99
CA ILE A 9 16.99 -1.58 6.70
C ILE A 9 17.55 -0.19 7.01
N ALA A 10 18.78 -0.13 7.52
CA ALA A 10 19.43 1.15 7.83
C ALA A 10 19.62 2.02 6.56
N PHE A 11 20.04 1.41 5.45
CA PHE A 11 20.18 2.10 4.16
C PHE A 11 18.86 2.69 3.68
N VAL A 12 17.78 1.90 3.65
CA VAL A 12 16.45 2.36 3.21
C VAL A 12 15.93 3.48 4.10
N ILE A 13 16.09 3.36 5.43
CA ILE A 13 15.70 4.42 6.38
C ILE A 13 16.52 5.70 6.16
N ALA A 14 17.82 5.59 5.94
CA ALA A 14 18.69 6.73 5.68
C ALA A 14 18.28 7.46 4.39
N CYS A 15 18.05 6.72 3.30
CA CYS A 15 17.58 7.30 2.03
C CYS A 15 16.22 8.01 2.20
N GLY A 16 15.26 7.37 2.87
CA GLY A 16 13.96 7.99 3.16
C GLY A 16 14.10 9.24 4.03
N GLY A 17 14.97 9.21 5.04
CA GLY A 17 15.26 10.36 5.89
C GLY A 17 15.86 11.54 5.13
N ILE A 18 16.79 11.28 4.21
CA ILE A 18 17.37 12.32 3.33
C ILE A 18 16.28 12.98 2.48
N LEU A 19 15.37 12.20 1.88
CA LEU A 19 14.27 12.76 1.09
C LEU A 19 13.33 13.62 1.92
N VAL A 20 13.03 13.24 3.17
CA VAL A 20 12.23 14.06 4.09
C VAL A 20 12.93 15.38 4.38
N LEU A 21 14.25 15.35 4.65
CA LEU A 21 15.02 16.57 4.92
C LEU A 21 15.08 17.51 3.71
N LEU A 22 15.26 16.95 2.50
CA LEU A 22 15.23 17.72 1.26
C LEU A 22 13.84 18.34 1.02
N ALA A 23 12.78 17.55 1.19
CA ALA A 23 11.41 18.04 1.05
C ALA A 23 11.08 19.15 2.07
N ALA A 24 11.56 19.02 3.30
CA ALA A 24 11.37 20.04 4.34
C ALA A 24 12.09 21.36 4.01
N ARG A 25 13.27 21.28 3.39
CA ARG A 25 14.01 22.47 2.95
C ARG A 25 13.34 23.22 1.79
N CYS A 26 12.72 22.45 0.89
CA CYS A 26 12.04 22.97 -0.29
C CYS A 26 10.51 23.03 -0.10
N TRP A 27 10.08 23.33 1.14
CA TRP A 27 8.64 23.35 1.45
C TRP A 27 7.89 24.38 0.60
N SER A 28 6.83 23.91 -0.06
CA SER A 28 5.90 24.75 -0.82
C SER A 28 4.57 24.86 -0.08
N SER A 29 4.11 26.07 0.19
CA SER A 29 2.78 26.33 0.73
C SER A 29 1.70 26.51 -0.34
N ALA A 30 2.03 26.23 -1.61
CA ALA A 30 1.06 26.27 -2.70
C ALA A 30 -0.08 25.28 -2.44
N ASN A 31 -1.31 25.72 -2.74
CA ASN A 31 -2.51 24.85 -2.65
C ASN A 31 -2.73 24.15 -1.29
N LEU A 32 -2.50 24.86 -0.17
CA LEU A 32 -2.61 24.30 1.18
C LEU A 32 -3.98 23.63 1.43
N ARG A 33 -5.07 24.15 0.85
CA ARG A 33 -6.40 23.53 0.93
C ARG A 33 -6.40 22.12 0.32
N GLN A 34 -5.80 21.94 -0.85
CA GLN A 34 -5.70 20.62 -1.49
C GLN A 34 -4.83 19.69 -0.67
N PHE A 35 -3.71 20.18 -0.17
CA PHE A 35 -2.82 19.42 0.72
C PHE A 35 -3.58 18.85 1.93
N VAL A 36 -4.35 19.69 2.65
CA VAL A 36 -5.13 19.23 3.80
C VAL A 36 -6.17 18.19 3.42
N ILE A 37 -6.86 18.37 2.28
CA ILE A 37 -7.83 17.39 1.78
C ILE A 37 -7.13 16.04 1.51
N TYR A 38 -6.03 16.02 0.76
CA TYR A 38 -5.29 14.79 0.48
C TYR A 38 -4.72 14.15 1.73
N LEU A 39 -4.22 14.95 2.68
CA LEU A 39 -3.73 14.47 3.96
C LEU A 39 -4.83 13.74 4.74
N CYS A 40 -6.03 14.32 4.82
CA CYS A 40 -7.17 13.71 5.47
C CYS A 40 -7.64 12.43 4.75
N LEU A 41 -7.73 12.47 3.41
CA LEU A 41 -8.12 11.32 2.59
C LEU A 41 -7.15 10.15 2.75
N VAL A 42 -5.85 10.42 2.66
CA VAL A 42 -4.81 9.40 2.79
C VAL A 42 -4.76 8.85 4.22
N ALA A 43 -4.86 9.71 5.24
CA ALA A 43 -4.89 9.27 6.63
C ALA A 43 -6.12 8.39 6.91
N PHE A 44 -7.30 8.81 6.46
CA PHE A 44 -8.51 8.01 6.59
C PHE A 44 -8.41 6.68 5.85
N ALA A 45 -7.99 6.68 4.58
CA ALA A 45 -7.82 5.47 3.79
C ALA A 45 -6.74 4.53 4.37
N SER A 46 -5.69 5.10 5.00
CA SER A 46 -4.66 4.32 5.69
C SER A 46 -5.18 3.61 6.95
N ALA A 47 -6.24 4.14 7.56
CA ALA A 47 -6.92 3.52 8.69
C ALA A 47 -7.79 2.32 8.26
N LEU A 48 -8.25 2.28 7.00
CA LEU A 48 -9.04 1.19 6.42
C LEU A 48 -8.15 0.00 6.05
N LYS A 49 -7.77 -0.80 7.03
CA LYS A 49 -6.89 -1.96 6.83
C LYS A 49 -7.68 -3.23 6.57
N VAL A 50 -7.28 -3.97 5.54
CA VAL A 50 -7.75 -5.34 5.29
C VAL A 50 -6.59 -6.30 5.50
N ARG A 51 -6.80 -7.33 6.33
CA ARG A 51 -5.82 -8.39 6.51
C ARG A 51 -5.84 -9.32 5.30
N ILE A 52 -4.66 -9.63 4.79
CA ILE A 52 -4.54 -10.60 3.71
C ILE A 52 -4.60 -12.01 4.33
N PRO A 53 -5.50 -12.88 3.87
CA PRO A 53 -5.53 -14.27 4.31
C PRO A 53 -4.17 -14.94 4.05
N ARG A 54 -3.65 -15.69 5.03
CA ARG A 54 -2.37 -16.45 4.98
C ARG A 54 -1.10 -15.59 4.91
N MET A 55 -1.15 -14.28 5.19
CA MET A 55 0.03 -13.41 5.27
C MET A 55 -0.04 -12.51 6.50
N GLU A 56 1.12 -12.26 7.13
CA GLU A 56 1.26 -11.27 8.20
C GLU A 56 1.35 -9.86 7.63
N GLY A 57 0.36 -9.45 6.84
CA GLY A 57 0.33 -8.14 6.21
C GLY A 57 -1.08 -7.58 6.13
N THR A 58 -1.16 -6.25 6.06
CA THR A 58 -2.41 -5.52 5.83
C THR A 58 -2.26 -4.68 4.58
N ILE A 59 -3.31 -4.64 3.76
CA ILE A 59 -3.43 -3.72 2.63
C ILE A 59 -4.40 -2.61 3.05
N SER A 60 -4.11 -1.39 2.66
CA SER A 60 -5.02 -0.26 2.81
C SER A 60 -5.17 0.48 1.48
N PRO A 61 -6.35 1.04 1.17
CA PRO A 61 -6.62 1.71 -0.10
C PRO A 61 -5.95 3.09 -0.22
N ASN A 62 -5.06 3.45 0.69
CA ASN A 62 -4.40 4.74 0.76
C ASN A 62 -3.57 5.08 -0.50
N PHE A 63 -3.03 4.05 -1.18
CA PHE A 63 -2.17 4.26 -2.34
C PHE A 63 -2.91 4.95 -3.50
N VAL A 64 -4.23 4.76 -3.64
CA VAL A 64 -5.04 5.44 -4.67
C VAL A 64 -5.00 6.96 -4.45
N PHE A 65 -5.25 7.39 -3.21
CA PHE A 65 -5.22 8.80 -2.86
C PHE A 65 -3.80 9.35 -2.86
N LEU A 66 -2.80 8.52 -2.55
CA LEU A 66 -1.40 8.89 -2.66
C LEU A 66 -1.00 9.12 -4.12
N LEU A 67 -1.42 8.25 -5.06
CA LEU A 67 -1.20 8.45 -6.50
C LEU A 67 -1.85 9.73 -7.00
N LEU A 68 -3.09 10.01 -6.62
CA LEU A 68 -3.76 11.26 -6.96
C LEU A 68 -3.03 12.48 -6.36
N GLY A 69 -2.51 12.33 -5.13
CA GLY A 69 -1.67 13.35 -4.50
C GLY A 69 -0.35 13.60 -5.25
N ILE A 70 0.32 12.55 -5.73
CA ILE A 70 1.53 12.65 -6.56
C ILE A 70 1.28 13.49 -7.82
N MET A 71 0.06 13.45 -8.37
CA MET A 71 -0.30 14.21 -9.58
C MET A 71 -0.71 15.66 -9.30
N ALA A 72 -1.26 15.93 -8.11
CA ALA A 72 -1.92 17.19 -7.79
C ALA A 72 -1.15 18.10 -6.83
N LEU A 73 -0.19 17.56 -6.09
CA LEU A 73 0.55 18.27 -5.03
C LEU A 73 2.00 18.52 -5.42
N PRO A 74 2.62 19.57 -4.91
CA PRO A 74 4.07 19.77 -4.97
C PRO A 74 4.83 18.64 -4.25
N TYR A 75 6.05 18.37 -4.68
CA TYR A 75 6.89 17.29 -4.14
C TYR A 75 6.98 17.25 -2.61
N SER A 76 7.21 18.41 -1.97
CA SER A 76 7.32 18.49 -0.51
C SER A 76 6.03 18.06 0.21
N GLN A 77 4.88 18.41 -0.35
CA GLN A 77 3.58 18.00 0.17
C GLN A 77 3.31 16.50 -0.06
N VAL A 78 3.74 15.94 -1.21
CA VAL A 78 3.67 14.49 -1.48
C VAL A 78 4.46 13.71 -0.44
N VAL A 79 5.69 14.14 -0.11
CA VAL A 79 6.50 13.50 0.93
C VAL A 79 5.81 13.58 2.30
N ALA A 80 5.23 14.73 2.67
CA ALA A 80 4.49 14.87 3.92
C ALA A 80 3.26 13.95 4.00
N VAL A 81 2.48 13.85 2.92
CA VAL A 81 1.34 12.93 2.83
C VAL A 81 1.80 11.48 2.91
N SER A 82 2.94 11.13 2.29
CA SER A 82 3.53 9.79 2.34
C SER A 82 3.95 9.39 3.76
N VAL A 83 4.55 10.33 4.50
CA VAL A 83 4.89 10.13 5.92
C VAL A 83 3.62 9.87 6.73
N ALA A 84 2.59 10.71 6.58
CA ALA A 84 1.33 10.55 7.29
C ALA A 84 0.66 9.20 6.95
N ALA A 85 0.62 8.82 5.67
CA ALA A 85 0.12 7.53 5.21
C ALA A 85 0.77 6.35 5.94
N ALA A 86 2.10 6.34 5.95
CA ALA A 86 2.88 5.27 6.55
C ALA A 86 2.74 5.22 8.08
N LEU A 87 2.69 6.37 8.75
CA LEU A 87 2.49 6.45 10.19
C LEU A 87 1.11 5.93 10.58
N VAL A 88 0.04 6.41 9.93
CA VAL A 88 -1.32 5.93 10.21
C VAL A 88 -1.43 4.44 9.89
N GLN A 89 -0.91 4.00 8.75
CA GLN A 89 -0.94 2.59 8.38
C GLN A 89 -0.17 1.71 9.37
N SER A 90 0.92 2.18 9.94
CA SER A 90 1.72 1.40 10.88
C SER A 90 1.14 1.39 12.30
N LEU A 91 0.61 2.52 12.76
CA LEU A 91 0.22 2.72 14.16
C LEU A 91 -1.26 2.45 14.43
N TRP A 92 -2.15 2.77 13.47
CA TRP A 92 -3.59 2.65 13.66
C TRP A 92 -4.01 1.18 13.78
N ALA A 93 -4.83 0.85 14.79
CA ALA A 93 -5.41 -0.49 15.01
C ALA A 93 -4.38 -1.63 14.96
N SER A 94 -3.14 -1.39 15.37
CA SER A 94 -2.11 -2.41 15.46
C SER A 94 -2.36 -3.29 16.68
N THR A 95 -2.53 -4.60 16.49
CA THR A 95 -2.73 -5.59 17.58
C THR A 95 -1.51 -5.74 18.47
N LYS A 96 -0.31 -5.52 17.91
CA LYS A 96 0.96 -5.48 18.63
C LYS A 96 1.64 -4.16 18.33
N ARG A 97 2.21 -3.50 19.34
CA ARG A 97 2.96 -2.26 19.13
C ARG A 97 4.14 -2.53 18.18
N PRO A 98 4.18 -1.91 16.99
CA PRO A 98 5.29 -2.09 16.07
C PRO A 98 6.57 -1.51 16.67
N ARG A 99 7.71 -2.14 16.39
CA ARG A 99 9.00 -1.58 16.77
C ARG A 99 9.27 -0.32 15.96
N PHE A 100 9.92 0.67 16.55
CA PHE A 100 10.26 1.93 15.87
C PHE A 100 10.93 1.70 14.51
N VAL A 101 11.87 0.74 14.43
CA VAL A 101 12.56 0.38 13.17
C VAL A 101 11.58 -0.10 12.09
N GLN A 102 10.52 -0.81 12.45
CA GLN A 102 9.50 -1.28 11.49
C GLN A 102 8.70 -0.11 10.95
N VAL A 103 8.31 0.83 11.82
CA VAL A 103 7.58 2.04 11.42
C VAL A 103 8.45 2.92 10.53
N ALA A 104 9.71 3.15 10.92
CA ALA A 104 10.66 3.94 10.16
C ALA A 104 10.96 3.33 8.78
N PHE A 105 11.14 2.01 8.70
CA PHE A 105 11.32 1.31 7.44
C PHE A 105 10.09 1.40 6.55
N SER A 106 8.89 1.19 7.11
CA SER A 106 7.62 1.31 6.38
C SER A 106 7.42 2.73 5.83
N ALA A 107 7.74 3.75 6.64
CA ALA A 107 7.70 5.13 6.18
C ALA A 107 8.71 5.39 5.06
N ALA A 108 9.94 4.93 5.21
CA ALA A 108 10.98 5.11 4.21
C ALA A 108 10.63 4.43 2.88
N THR A 109 10.03 3.23 2.87
CA THR A 109 9.62 2.55 1.63
C THR A 109 8.53 3.33 0.90
N VAL A 110 7.53 3.85 1.60
CA VAL A 110 6.45 4.66 1.00
C VAL A 110 7.02 5.97 0.45
N ILE A 111 7.90 6.65 1.21
CA ILE A 111 8.54 7.90 0.79
C ILE A 111 9.39 7.69 -0.47
N LEU A 112 10.25 6.68 -0.49
CA LEU A 112 11.09 6.36 -1.64
C LEU A 112 10.25 6.05 -2.88
N SER A 113 9.21 5.23 -2.72
CA SER A 113 8.35 4.82 -3.83
C SER A 113 7.54 6.00 -4.39
N SER A 114 6.99 6.85 -3.53
CA SER A 114 6.24 8.03 -3.96
C SER A 114 7.15 9.12 -4.56
N SER A 115 8.36 9.31 -4.01
CA SER A 115 9.33 10.27 -4.55
C SER A 115 9.80 9.88 -5.94
N LEU A 116 10.17 8.61 -6.15
CA LEU A 116 10.57 8.14 -7.47
C LEU A 116 9.41 8.14 -8.46
N ALA A 117 8.20 7.76 -8.02
CA ALA A 117 7.01 7.87 -8.85
C ALA A 117 6.71 9.32 -9.27
N TYR A 118 6.89 10.29 -8.35
CA TYR A 118 6.75 11.71 -8.63
C TYR A 118 7.77 12.16 -9.67
N GLU A 119 9.06 11.97 -9.41
CA GLU A 119 10.14 12.47 -10.28
C GLU A 119 10.06 11.88 -11.68
N PHE A 120 9.96 10.55 -11.80
CA PHE A 120 9.90 9.90 -13.11
C PHE A 120 8.64 10.25 -13.90
N SER A 121 7.47 10.32 -13.25
CA SER A 121 6.23 10.70 -13.95
C SER A 121 6.27 12.14 -14.44
N HIS A 122 6.93 13.05 -13.73
CA HIS A 122 7.07 14.45 -14.15
C HIS A 122 8.16 14.61 -15.22
N LEU A 123 9.31 13.93 -15.10
CA LEU A 123 10.38 13.97 -16.09
C LEU A 123 9.92 13.43 -17.45
N ILE A 124 9.35 12.23 -17.49
CA ILE A 124 8.89 11.60 -18.75
C ILE A 124 7.85 12.47 -19.46
N LEU A 125 6.96 13.10 -18.72
CA LEU A 125 5.92 13.94 -19.31
C LEU A 125 6.42 15.31 -19.74
N ALA A 126 7.40 15.87 -19.04
CA ALA A 126 8.06 17.10 -19.48
C ALA A 126 8.74 16.92 -20.84
N GLU A 127 9.38 15.77 -21.07
CA GLU A 127 10.03 15.44 -22.35
C GLU A 127 9.03 15.11 -23.48
N SER A 128 7.91 14.44 -23.14
CA SER A 128 6.92 14.01 -24.14
C SER A 128 5.93 15.10 -24.55
N GLY A 129 5.89 16.25 -23.88
CA GLY A 129 4.93 17.32 -24.13
C GLY A 129 3.47 16.93 -23.81
N THR A 130 3.26 15.80 -23.15
CA THR A 130 1.93 15.27 -22.87
C THR A 130 1.48 15.72 -21.47
N GLU A 131 0.45 16.56 -21.39
CA GLU A 131 -0.12 17.01 -20.10
C GLU A 131 -1.22 16.10 -19.57
N SER A 132 -1.37 14.89 -20.12
CA SER A 132 -2.42 13.96 -19.71
C SER A 132 -2.22 13.44 -18.29
N LEU A 133 -3.14 13.80 -17.39
CA LEU A 133 -3.16 13.28 -16.02
C LEU A 133 -3.31 11.76 -15.96
N LEU A 134 -4.04 11.17 -16.91
CA LEU A 134 -4.21 9.73 -17.00
C LEU A 134 -2.87 9.02 -17.23
N VAL A 135 -2.06 9.51 -18.18
CA VAL A 135 -0.73 8.96 -18.47
C VAL A 135 0.16 9.09 -17.23
N ARG A 136 0.09 10.24 -16.56
CA ARG A 136 0.85 10.50 -15.33
C ARG A 136 0.48 9.52 -14.21
N VAL A 137 -0.80 9.22 -14.01
CA VAL A 137 -1.27 8.23 -13.02
C VAL A 137 -0.78 6.83 -13.37
N ILE A 138 -0.86 6.43 -14.64
CA ILE A 138 -0.40 5.11 -15.09
C ILE A 138 1.11 4.97 -14.85
N LEU A 139 1.90 5.96 -15.26
CA LEU A 139 3.35 5.96 -15.04
C LEU A 139 3.70 5.95 -13.55
N GLY A 140 3.11 6.85 -12.77
CA GLY A 140 3.34 6.92 -11.33
C GLY A 140 2.97 5.62 -10.62
N GLY A 141 1.84 5.02 -10.95
CA GLY A 141 1.41 3.73 -10.41
C GLY A 141 2.33 2.58 -10.82
N SER A 142 2.78 2.56 -12.09
CA SER A 142 3.69 1.55 -12.63
C SER A 142 5.09 1.62 -12.01
N ILE A 143 5.49 2.75 -11.45
CA ILE A 143 6.76 2.92 -10.74
C ILE A 143 6.57 2.66 -9.25
N TYR A 144 5.55 3.27 -8.64
CA TYR A 144 5.28 3.15 -7.21
C TYR A 144 5.10 1.69 -6.77
N PHE A 145 4.25 0.95 -7.48
CA PHE A 145 3.89 -0.42 -7.08
C PHE A 145 5.07 -1.39 -7.08
N PRO A 146 5.83 -1.57 -8.17
CA PRO A 146 6.94 -2.52 -8.18
C PRO A 146 8.06 -2.11 -7.21
N LEU A 147 8.33 -0.81 -7.07
CA LEU A 147 9.36 -0.33 -6.16
C LEU A 147 9.00 -0.59 -4.70
N ASN A 148 7.79 -0.20 -4.27
CA ASN A 148 7.33 -0.45 -2.92
C ASN A 148 7.29 -1.96 -2.61
N SER A 149 6.79 -2.76 -3.54
CA SER A 149 6.73 -4.21 -3.39
C SER A 149 8.12 -4.85 -3.35
N ALA A 150 9.06 -4.39 -4.17
CA ALA A 150 10.43 -4.88 -4.17
C ALA A 150 11.13 -4.57 -2.84
N LEU A 151 11.06 -3.33 -2.35
CA LEU A 151 11.67 -2.93 -1.08
C LEU A 151 11.16 -3.79 0.09
N VAL A 152 9.85 -4.03 0.13
CA VAL A 152 9.24 -4.88 1.17
C VAL A 152 9.60 -6.35 0.98
N SER A 153 9.60 -6.87 -0.25
CA SER A 153 9.93 -8.28 -0.51
C SER A 153 11.39 -8.59 -0.16
N ILE A 154 12.31 -7.66 -0.43
CA ILE A 154 13.73 -7.82 -0.07
C ILE A 154 13.90 -7.94 1.44
N VAL A 155 13.27 -7.06 2.24
CA VAL A 155 13.39 -7.13 3.70
C VAL A 155 12.78 -8.42 4.26
N ILE A 156 11.63 -8.87 3.72
CA ILE A 156 11.01 -10.14 4.13
C ILE A 156 11.95 -11.31 3.80
N GLY A 157 12.48 -11.37 2.58
CA GLY A 157 13.44 -12.40 2.17
C GLY A 157 14.68 -12.45 3.07
N LEU A 158 15.24 -11.28 3.42
CA LEU A 158 16.41 -11.18 4.31
C LEU A 158 16.08 -11.56 5.76
N VAL A 159 14.88 -11.27 6.25
CA VAL A 159 14.46 -11.58 7.62
C VAL A 159 14.08 -13.05 7.78
N GLU A 160 13.36 -13.61 6.80
CA GLU A 160 12.87 -14.99 6.81
C GLU A 160 13.87 -15.99 6.22
N GLY A 161 14.96 -15.52 5.61
CA GLY A 161 15.94 -16.38 4.93
C GLY A 161 15.37 -17.09 3.69
N GLN A 162 14.29 -16.54 3.10
CA GLN A 162 13.63 -17.14 1.94
C GLN A 162 14.15 -16.56 0.62
N PRO A 163 14.17 -17.34 -0.47
CA PRO A 163 14.58 -16.84 -1.77
C PRO A 163 13.61 -15.76 -2.25
N LEU A 164 14.16 -14.65 -2.72
CA LEU A 164 13.40 -13.45 -3.14
C LEU A 164 12.29 -13.78 -4.15
N LYS A 165 12.57 -14.71 -5.09
CA LYS A 165 11.59 -15.18 -6.09
C LYS A 165 10.33 -15.76 -5.45
N GLN A 166 10.47 -16.52 -4.36
CA GLN A 166 9.34 -17.13 -3.65
C GLN A 166 8.53 -16.06 -2.89
N VAL A 167 9.23 -15.13 -2.21
CA VAL A 167 8.60 -14.00 -1.51
C VAL A 167 7.84 -13.10 -2.49
N CYS A 168 8.48 -12.71 -3.59
CA CYS A 168 7.84 -11.91 -4.64
C CYS A 168 6.59 -12.60 -5.20
N ARG A 169 6.67 -13.86 -5.59
CA ARG A 169 5.52 -14.60 -6.12
C ARG A 169 4.36 -14.66 -5.13
N ARG A 170 4.67 -14.86 -3.85
CA ARG A 170 3.67 -14.92 -2.78
C ARG A 170 3.01 -13.55 -2.53
N CYS A 171 3.80 -12.48 -2.49
CA CYS A 171 3.31 -11.13 -2.25
C CYS A 171 2.62 -10.53 -3.49
N TYR A 172 3.24 -10.63 -4.67
CA TYR A 172 2.74 -9.99 -5.88
C TYR A 172 1.42 -10.59 -6.38
N ALA A 173 1.24 -11.91 -6.31
CA ALA A 173 0.04 -12.56 -6.84
C ALA A 173 -1.26 -12.03 -6.19
N TRP A 174 -1.21 -11.65 -4.92
CA TRP A 174 -2.37 -11.15 -4.18
C TRP A 174 -2.51 -9.62 -4.21
N VAL A 175 -1.40 -8.92 -4.27
CA VAL A 175 -1.37 -7.45 -4.16
C VAL A 175 -1.52 -6.79 -5.53
N PHE A 176 -1.02 -7.43 -6.59
CA PHE A 176 -1.06 -6.89 -7.95
C PHE A 176 -2.48 -6.54 -8.45
N PRO A 177 -3.49 -7.43 -8.39
CA PRO A 177 -4.83 -7.08 -8.85
C PRO A 177 -5.42 -5.89 -8.10
N TYR A 178 -5.15 -5.79 -6.81
CA TYR A 178 -5.61 -4.68 -5.98
C TYR A 178 -5.00 -3.35 -6.45
N PHE A 179 -3.70 -3.33 -6.76
CA PHE A 179 -3.04 -2.12 -7.28
C PHE A 179 -3.53 -1.76 -8.67
N MET A 180 -3.76 -2.74 -9.56
CA MET A 180 -4.30 -2.48 -10.90
C MET A 180 -5.68 -1.83 -10.84
N VAL A 181 -6.56 -2.34 -9.99
CA VAL A 181 -7.88 -1.74 -9.75
C VAL A 181 -7.74 -0.31 -9.23
N GLY A 182 -6.82 -0.07 -8.30
CA GLY A 182 -6.60 1.27 -7.76
C GLY A 182 -6.02 2.25 -8.78
N ILE A 183 -5.09 1.84 -9.63
CA ILE A 183 -4.58 2.66 -10.74
C ILE A 183 -5.73 2.98 -11.72
N ALA A 184 -6.59 2.01 -12.04
CA ALA A 184 -7.74 2.23 -12.90
C ALA A 184 -8.72 3.26 -12.31
N PHE A 185 -9.01 3.19 -11.01
CA PHE A 185 -9.85 4.17 -10.33
C PHE A 185 -9.20 5.57 -10.30
N ALA A 186 -7.91 5.65 -9.98
CA ALA A 186 -7.19 6.92 -10.02
C ALA A 186 -7.16 7.50 -11.44
N GLY A 187 -6.99 6.64 -12.46
CA GLY A 187 -7.05 7.00 -13.86
C GLY A 187 -8.41 7.54 -14.29
N LEU A 188 -9.51 6.89 -13.91
CA LEU A 188 -10.86 7.35 -14.16
C LEU A 188 -11.11 8.75 -13.60
N VAL A 189 -10.73 8.99 -12.34
CA VAL A 189 -10.86 10.31 -11.72
C VAL A 189 -10.02 11.33 -12.46
N SER A 190 -8.80 11.01 -12.84
CA SER A 190 -7.89 11.90 -13.56
C SER A 190 -8.33 12.18 -14.98
N GLY A 191 -9.09 11.27 -15.60
CA GLY A 191 -9.67 11.46 -16.94
C GLY A 191 -10.94 12.32 -16.96
N VAL A 192 -11.70 12.31 -15.85
CA VAL A 192 -12.97 13.06 -15.77
C VAL A 192 -12.79 14.46 -15.19
N TYR A 193 -11.84 14.65 -14.27
CA TYR A 193 -11.65 15.91 -13.58
C TYR A 193 -10.41 16.65 -14.05
N ALA A 194 -10.55 17.97 -14.25
CA ALA A 194 -9.41 18.85 -14.51
C ALA A 194 -8.40 18.80 -13.32
N PRO A 195 -7.11 19.12 -13.54
CA PRO A 195 -6.06 19.03 -12.52
C PRO A 195 -6.42 19.74 -11.21
N SER A 196 -7.04 20.91 -11.29
CA SER A 196 -7.48 21.68 -10.13
C SER A 196 -8.68 21.10 -9.38
N ALA A 197 -9.39 20.14 -9.98
CA ALA A 197 -10.62 19.53 -9.46
C ALA A 197 -10.49 18.04 -9.11
N VAL A 198 -9.34 17.42 -9.32
CA VAL A 198 -9.09 15.98 -9.05
C VAL A 198 -9.42 15.61 -7.60
N TRP A 199 -9.22 16.52 -6.64
CA TRP A 199 -9.60 16.31 -5.25
C TRP A 199 -11.12 16.04 -5.06
N LYS A 200 -11.99 16.61 -5.92
CA LYS A 200 -13.44 16.34 -5.89
C LYS A 200 -13.71 14.89 -6.28
N GLY A 201 -13.05 14.40 -7.31
CA GLY A 201 -13.11 12.98 -7.70
C GLY A 201 -12.56 12.05 -6.63
N ALA A 202 -11.49 12.45 -5.95
CA ALA A 202 -10.95 11.69 -4.80
C ALA A 202 -11.98 11.57 -3.66
N LEU A 203 -12.75 12.63 -3.39
CA LEU A 203 -13.85 12.58 -2.40
C LEU A 203 -14.98 11.63 -2.83
N VAL A 204 -15.30 11.58 -4.13
CA VAL A 204 -16.32 10.65 -4.65
C VAL A 204 -15.87 9.20 -4.57
N LEU A 205 -14.57 8.93 -4.69
CA LEU A 205 -14.02 7.58 -4.50
C LEU A 205 -14.10 7.08 -3.06
N LEU A 206 -14.14 7.96 -2.08
CA LEU A 206 -14.12 7.58 -0.67
C LEU A 206 -15.27 6.63 -0.29
N PRO A 207 -16.56 6.91 -0.59
CA PRO A 207 -17.67 6.01 -0.30
C PRO A 207 -17.49 4.64 -0.95
N THR A 208 -17.02 4.60 -2.19
CA THR A 208 -16.77 3.36 -2.93
C THR A 208 -15.71 2.51 -2.23
N MET A 209 -14.64 3.15 -1.77
CA MET A 209 -13.57 2.49 -1.02
C MET A 209 -14.06 1.97 0.35
N VAL A 210 -14.89 2.75 1.05
CA VAL A 210 -15.49 2.33 2.32
C VAL A 210 -16.42 1.13 2.11
N LEU A 211 -17.30 1.18 1.10
CA LEU A 211 -18.19 0.07 0.78
C LEU A 211 -17.43 -1.20 0.42
N THR A 212 -16.39 -1.07 -0.40
CA THR A 212 -15.51 -2.18 -0.75
C THR A 212 -14.83 -2.75 0.48
N HIS A 213 -14.33 -1.89 1.37
CA HIS A 213 -13.70 -2.30 2.62
C HIS A 213 -14.69 -3.07 3.52
N VAL A 214 -15.90 -2.54 3.73
CA VAL A 214 -16.95 -3.19 4.52
C VAL A 214 -17.36 -4.53 3.91
N TYR A 215 -17.48 -4.60 2.59
CA TYR A 215 -17.76 -5.85 1.88
C TYR A 215 -16.69 -6.92 2.16
N PHE A 216 -15.41 -6.58 2.05
CA PHE A 216 -14.32 -7.51 2.33
C PHE A 216 -14.25 -7.92 3.80
N LEU A 217 -14.51 -7.00 4.74
CA LEU A 217 -14.60 -7.33 6.16
C LEU A 217 -15.72 -8.33 6.43
N ASN A 218 -16.92 -8.10 5.88
CA ASN A 218 -18.06 -8.98 6.04
C ASN A 218 -17.83 -10.36 5.41
N ARG A 219 -17.11 -10.40 4.28
CA ARG A 219 -16.75 -11.67 3.63
C ARG A 219 -15.69 -12.44 4.43
N ALA A 220 -14.73 -11.76 5.02
CA ALA A 220 -13.71 -12.37 5.87
C ALA A 220 -14.29 -12.88 7.21
N ALA A 221 -15.37 -12.26 7.69
CA ALA A 221 -16.06 -12.66 8.90
C ALA A 221 -17.00 -13.88 8.71
N ARG A 222 -17.34 -14.25 7.46
CA ARG A 222 -18.13 -15.46 7.20
C ARG A 222 -17.27 -16.69 7.48
N PRO A 223 -17.69 -17.60 8.39
CA PRO A 223 -16.96 -18.84 8.58
C PRO A 223 -16.95 -19.60 7.25
N THR A 224 -15.76 -20.03 6.84
CA THR A 224 -15.62 -21.00 5.74
C THR A 224 -16.50 -22.19 6.12
N PRO A 225 -17.44 -22.64 5.26
CA PRO A 225 -18.19 -23.84 5.56
C PRO A 225 -17.14 -24.91 5.86
N ALA A 226 -17.14 -25.39 7.12
CA ALA A 226 -16.31 -26.50 7.50
C ALA A 226 -16.62 -27.58 6.46
N MET A 227 -15.60 -28.06 5.74
CA MET A 227 -15.74 -29.33 5.03
C MET A 227 -16.40 -30.25 6.05
N MET A 228 -17.64 -30.63 5.80
CA MET A 228 -18.25 -31.74 6.49
C MET A 228 -17.32 -32.92 6.22
N VAL A 229 -16.45 -33.16 7.17
CA VAL A 229 -15.79 -34.45 7.25
C VAL A 229 -16.96 -35.42 7.39
N PRO A 230 -17.23 -36.27 6.40
CA PRO A 230 -18.25 -37.29 6.60
C PRO A 230 -17.79 -38.06 7.83
N SER A 231 -18.64 -38.07 8.83
CA SER A 231 -18.50 -38.99 9.96
C SER A 231 -18.70 -40.40 9.38
N SER A 232 -17.63 -40.88 8.79
CA SER A 232 -17.56 -42.24 8.30
C SER A 232 -16.99 -43.07 9.41
N ALA A 233 -17.79 -44.06 9.75
CA ALA A 233 -17.45 -45.25 10.47
C ALA A 233 -17.48 -45.12 12.00
N GLU A 234 -18.69 -45.37 12.55
CA GLU A 234 -18.79 -46.37 13.59
C GLU A 234 -18.05 -47.64 13.11
N GLU A 235 -16.85 -47.84 13.54
CA GLU A 235 -16.16 -49.12 13.51
C GLU A 235 -16.92 -50.04 14.42
N GLU A 236 -17.79 -50.86 13.83
CA GLU A 236 -18.27 -52.09 14.45
C GLU A 236 -17.07 -52.94 14.91
N CYS A 237 -16.92 -53.03 16.17
CA CYS A 237 -16.01 -53.96 16.82
C CYS A 237 -16.57 -55.39 16.61
N PRO A 238 -15.89 -56.32 15.92
CA PRO A 238 -16.33 -57.71 15.89
C PRO A 238 -16.15 -58.32 17.26
N ALA A 239 -17.24 -58.83 17.86
CA ALA A 239 -17.22 -59.60 19.08
C ALA A 239 -16.36 -60.85 18.89
N GLU A 240 -15.33 -61.00 19.74
CA GLU A 240 -14.60 -62.22 19.92
C GLU A 240 -15.54 -63.32 20.41
N VAL A 241 -15.72 -64.33 19.60
CA VAL A 241 -16.33 -65.61 20.01
C VAL A 241 -15.22 -66.46 20.59
N SER A 242 -15.25 -66.64 21.93
CA SER A 242 -14.49 -67.64 22.65
C SER A 242 -15.09 -69.02 22.45
N SER A 243 -14.29 -70.00 22.02
CA SER A 243 -14.40 -71.45 22.35
C SER A 243 -13.04 -72.11 22.26
#